data_570a80737b1acd719b243a35a73d0c9d
#
_entry.id   570a80737b1acd719b243a35a73d0c9d
#
_cell.length_a   1.000
_cell.length_b   1.000
_cell.length_c   1.000
_cell.angle_alpha   90.00
_cell.angle_beta   90.00
_cell.angle_gamma   90.00
#
_symmetry.space_group_name_H-M   'P 1'
#
loop_
_entity.id
_entity.type
_entity.pdbx_description
1 polymer ?
#
loop_
_entity_poly.entity_id
_entity_poly.type
_entity_poly.pdbx_seq_one_letter_code
_entity_poly.pdbx_strand_id
1 'polypeptide(L)'
;MTKTIKEEDFEILPVLKQLFKSEHFFDSFNNNVIIKSPIDLMLGLHHSLSFQYQDNVDLEFNMRNKCRDMGQEIFSPVDVAGWQGNHDWINSETLPKRWEFADYLLIRYWQKNKNQFKTFIQDLVGTDEIDLRAIVTQLKDFMFCPCEIKEEEMTDAINTFIGEVPESYFEAGTWSLKSNS
;
A
#
# COMPACT_ATOMS: atom_id res chain seq x y z
N MET A 1 10.81 -1.20 31.44
CA MET A 1 9.69 -0.23 31.46
C MET A 1 9.02 -0.10 32.83
N THR A 2 8.49 -1.16 33.45
CA THR A 2 7.82 -1.07 34.76
C THR A 2 8.72 -0.52 35.88
N LYS A 3 10.01 -0.85 35.88
CA LYS A 3 10.99 -0.32 36.83
C LYS A 3 11.23 1.18 36.57
N THR A 4 11.50 1.53 35.32
CA THR A 4 11.75 2.91 34.89
C THR A 4 10.62 3.86 35.29
N ILE A 5 9.35 3.47 35.01
CA ILE A 5 8.20 4.33 35.32
C ILE A 5 8.06 4.60 36.85
N LYS A 6 8.45 3.64 37.69
CA LYS A 6 8.43 3.80 39.14
C LYS A 6 9.59 4.65 39.66
N GLU A 7 10.77 4.51 39.04
CA GLU A 7 11.98 5.26 39.42
C GLU A 7 11.89 6.73 39.00
N GLU A 8 11.17 7.04 37.94
CA GLU A 8 10.96 8.36 37.36
C GLU A 8 9.63 9.00 37.78
N ASP A 9 9.11 8.61 38.95
CA ASP A 9 7.89 9.16 39.54
C ASP A 9 6.69 9.24 38.56
N PHE A 10 6.50 8.18 37.77
CA PHE A 10 5.45 8.05 36.74
C PHE A 10 5.57 9.02 35.55
N GLU A 11 6.74 9.63 35.38
CA GLU A 11 7.07 10.37 34.14
C GLU A 11 7.06 9.44 32.94
N ILE A 12 6.29 9.78 31.89
CA ILE A 12 6.11 8.93 30.71
C ILE A 12 7.29 9.07 29.73
N LEU A 13 7.89 10.24 29.64
CA LEU A 13 8.94 10.54 28.64
C LEU A 13 10.16 9.61 28.72
N PRO A 14 10.73 9.29 29.91
CA PRO A 14 11.83 8.33 30.02
C PRO A 14 11.44 6.93 29.54
N VAL A 15 10.20 6.49 29.83
CA VAL A 15 9.68 5.18 29.41
C VAL A 15 9.55 5.10 27.88
N LEU A 16 9.00 6.15 27.25
CA LEU A 16 8.91 6.24 25.77
C LEU A 16 10.29 6.26 25.12
N LYS A 17 11.24 7.01 25.70
CA LYS A 17 12.63 7.00 25.22
C LYS A 17 13.27 5.62 25.31
N GLN A 18 13.02 4.88 26.38
CA GLN A 18 13.51 3.52 26.53
C GLN A 18 12.88 2.57 25.50
N LEU A 19 11.57 2.69 25.27
CA LEU A 19 10.84 1.91 24.29
C LEU A 19 11.38 2.14 22.88
N PHE A 20 11.40 3.39 22.42
CA PHE A 20 11.77 3.76 21.06
C PHE A 20 13.27 3.63 20.75
N LYS A 21 14.11 3.43 21.77
CA LYS A 21 15.54 3.13 21.61
C LYS A 21 15.86 1.65 21.80
N SER A 22 14.88 0.81 22.12
CA SER A 22 15.12 -0.60 22.33
C SER A 22 15.28 -1.35 21.01
N GLU A 23 16.15 -2.36 20.97
CA GLU A 23 16.29 -3.29 19.86
C GLU A 23 14.96 -3.94 19.49
N HIS A 24 14.16 -4.29 20.51
CA HIS A 24 12.85 -4.90 20.33
C HIS A 24 11.88 -4.01 19.51
N PHE A 25 11.98 -2.69 19.62
CA PHE A 25 11.14 -1.79 18.83
C PHE A 25 11.47 -1.85 17.32
N PHE A 26 12.74 -2.08 17.00
CA PHE A 26 13.25 -2.19 15.62
C PHE A 26 13.38 -3.63 15.14
N ASP A 27 12.90 -4.61 15.91
CA ASP A 27 12.93 -6.00 15.52
C ASP A 27 12.10 -6.22 14.24
N SER A 28 12.66 -6.96 13.28
CA SER A 28 11.98 -7.28 12.03
C SER A 28 10.64 -8.00 12.21
N PHE A 29 10.45 -8.72 13.32
CA PHE A 29 9.16 -9.32 13.68
C PHE A 29 8.04 -8.29 13.90
N ASN A 30 8.39 -7.04 14.17
CA ASN A 30 7.41 -5.96 14.32
C ASN A 30 7.02 -5.31 12.99
N ASN A 31 7.66 -5.69 11.89
CA ASN A 31 7.31 -5.20 10.57
C ASN A 31 6.03 -5.88 10.07
N ASN A 32 5.18 -5.11 9.41
CA ASN A 32 3.94 -5.61 8.76
C ASN A 32 2.93 -6.31 9.69
N VAL A 33 3.01 -6.09 11.01
CA VAL A 33 2.09 -6.72 11.99
C VAL A 33 0.77 -5.96 12.13
N ILE A 34 0.71 -4.72 11.71
CA ILE A 34 -0.50 -3.89 11.82
C ILE A 34 -1.29 -3.94 10.52
N ILE A 35 -2.51 -4.42 10.62
CA ILE A 35 -3.47 -4.36 9.51
C ILE A 35 -4.05 -2.95 9.48
N LYS A 36 -3.85 -2.24 8.36
CA LYS A 36 -4.39 -0.89 8.15
C LYS A 36 -5.90 -0.90 8.28
N SER A 37 -6.47 0.09 8.95
CA SER A 37 -7.91 0.31 8.89
C SER A 37 -8.35 0.59 7.44
N PRO A 38 -9.63 0.44 7.09
CA PRO A 38 -10.13 0.80 5.76
C PRO A 38 -9.75 2.22 5.33
N ILE A 39 -9.89 3.20 6.20
CA ILE A 39 -9.52 4.59 5.88
C ILE A 39 -8.02 4.77 5.71
N ASP A 40 -7.20 4.13 6.55
CA ASP A 40 -5.73 4.18 6.43
C ASP A 40 -5.25 3.53 5.13
N LEU A 41 -5.89 2.41 4.73
CA LEU A 41 -5.61 1.76 3.46
C LEU A 41 -5.91 2.68 2.29
N MET A 42 -7.09 3.31 2.32
CA MET A 42 -7.58 4.14 1.22
C MET A 42 -6.78 5.43 1.07
N LEU A 43 -6.61 6.16 2.16
CA LEU A 43 -5.85 7.41 2.15
C LEU A 43 -4.36 7.15 1.94
N GLY A 44 -3.82 6.07 2.51
CA GLY A 44 -2.44 5.67 2.31
C GLY A 44 -2.13 5.37 0.85
N LEU A 45 -2.98 4.58 0.18
CA LEU A 45 -2.82 4.27 -1.24
C LEU A 45 -2.96 5.52 -2.12
N HIS A 46 -3.99 6.33 -1.88
CA HIS A 46 -4.17 7.60 -2.58
C HIS A 46 -2.98 8.55 -2.42
N HIS A 47 -2.46 8.67 -1.21
CA HIS A 47 -1.34 9.57 -0.91
C HIS A 47 -0.02 9.07 -1.48
N SER A 48 0.23 7.76 -1.41
CA SER A 48 1.45 7.15 -1.96
C SER A 48 1.57 7.32 -3.46
N LEU A 49 0.46 7.22 -4.19
CA LEU A 49 0.45 7.41 -5.64
C LEU A 49 0.56 8.89 -6.04
N SER A 50 0.27 9.84 -5.14
CA SER A 50 0.32 11.30 -5.37
C SER A 50 -0.45 11.77 -6.61
N PHE A 51 -1.42 10.99 -7.08
CA PHE A 51 -2.17 11.32 -8.28
C PHE A 51 -3.18 12.42 -8.00
N GLN A 52 -3.23 13.40 -8.88
CA GLN A 52 -4.21 14.46 -8.82
C GLN A 52 -5.55 13.98 -9.38
N TYR A 53 -6.58 14.02 -8.55
CA TYR A 53 -7.94 13.73 -8.95
C TYR A 53 -8.71 15.04 -9.12
N GLN A 54 -9.25 15.28 -10.32
CA GLN A 54 -9.91 16.56 -10.62
C GLN A 54 -11.31 16.70 -10.01
N ASP A 55 -11.99 15.57 -9.75
CA ASP A 55 -13.34 15.54 -9.16
C ASP A 55 -13.28 14.99 -7.73
N ASN A 56 -12.86 15.81 -6.78
CA ASN A 56 -12.70 15.41 -5.39
C ASN A 56 -14.01 14.91 -4.76
N VAL A 57 -15.14 15.50 -5.12
CA VAL A 57 -16.45 15.14 -4.52
C VAL A 57 -16.84 13.69 -4.82
N ASP A 58 -16.69 13.24 -6.05
CA ASP A 58 -17.01 11.86 -6.43
C ASP A 58 -16.05 10.87 -5.78
N LEU A 59 -14.77 11.23 -5.68
CA LEU A 59 -13.78 10.39 -5.01
C LEU A 59 -14.10 10.30 -3.52
N GLU A 60 -14.31 11.40 -2.84
CA GLU A 60 -14.60 11.44 -1.40
C GLU A 60 -15.86 10.64 -1.06
N PHE A 61 -16.94 10.82 -1.84
CA PHE A 61 -18.18 10.07 -1.64
C PHE A 61 -17.98 8.56 -1.86
N ASN A 62 -17.28 8.17 -2.91
CA ASN A 62 -17.00 6.77 -3.18
C ASN A 62 -16.06 6.16 -2.12
N MET A 63 -15.06 6.91 -1.65
CA MET A 63 -14.17 6.48 -0.58
C MET A 63 -14.96 6.23 0.72
N ARG A 64 -15.84 7.14 1.10
CA ARG A 64 -16.69 6.94 2.28
C ARG A 64 -17.53 5.66 2.19
N ASN A 65 -18.18 5.41 1.05
CA ASN A 65 -18.97 4.20 0.85
C ASN A 65 -18.10 2.96 0.89
N LYS A 66 -16.94 2.98 0.26
CA LYS A 66 -15.98 1.87 0.29
C LYS A 66 -15.45 1.59 1.70
N CYS A 67 -15.16 2.63 2.52
CA CYS A 67 -14.82 2.45 3.94
C CYS A 67 -15.93 1.69 4.68
N ARG A 68 -17.18 2.12 4.52
CA ARG A 68 -18.33 1.46 5.13
C ARG A 68 -18.44 -0.01 4.68
N ASP A 69 -18.28 -0.27 3.37
CA ASP A 69 -18.36 -1.62 2.83
C ASP A 69 -17.25 -2.54 3.37
N MET A 70 -16.11 -1.96 3.76
CA MET A 70 -15.01 -2.65 4.44
C MET A 70 -15.15 -2.68 5.98
N GLY A 71 -16.29 -2.27 6.51
CA GLY A 71 -16.61 -2.35 7.95
C GLY A 71 -16.27 -1.10 8.77
N GLN A 72 -15.85 0.00 8.11
CA GLN A 72 -15.56 1.26 8.80
C GLN A 72 -16.47 2.39 8.32
N GLU A 73 -17.65 2.52 8.89
CA GLU A 73 -18.48 3.69 8.64
C GLU A 73 -17.94 4.89 9.41
N ILE A 74 -17.39 5.87 8.68
CA ILE A 74 -16.75 7.05 9.27
C ILE A 74 -17.74 7.81 10.14
N PHE A 75 -17.36 8.16 11.37
CA PHE A 75 -18.16 8.78 12.43
C PHE A 75 -19.30 7.93 13.01
N SER A 76 -19.42 6.66 12.61
CA SER A 76 -20.45 5.75 13.11
C SER A 76 -19.83 4.41 13.53
N PRO A 77 -19.08 4.37 14.65
CA PRO A 77 -18.51 3.11 15.14
C PRO A 77 -19.62 2.13 15.55
N VAL A 78 -19.30 0.86 15.55
CA VAL A 78 -20.23 -0.23 15.84
C VAL A 78 -20.79 -0.13 17.28
N ASP A 79 -19.96 0.32 18.21
CA ASP A 79 -20.33 0.51 19.60
C ASP A 79 -19.55 1.67 20.26
N VAL A 80 -19.79 1.87 21.56
CA VAL A 80 -19.16 2.94 22.35
C VAL A 80 -17.65 2.74 22.55
N ALA A 81 -17.13 1.53 22.33
CA ALA A 81 -15.71 1.23 22.39
C ALA A 81 -14.97 1.60 21.08
N GLY A 82 -15.73 1.94 20.03
CA GLY A 82 -15.16 2.25 18.73
C GLY A 82 -14.91 1.02 17.87
N TRP A 83 -13.99 1.14 16.93
CA TRP A 83 -13.53 0.01 16.11
C TRP A 83 -12.39 -0.70 16.82
N GLN A 84 -12.46 -2.04 16.90
CA GLN A 84 -11.45 -2.84 17.61
C GLN A 84 -10.10 -2.83 16.88
N GLY A 85 -10.14 -2.80 15.56
CA GLY A 85 -8.94 -2.65 14.74
C GLY A 85 -8.21 -3.96 14.45
N ASN A 86 -7.09 -3.85 13.73
CA ASN A 86 -6.20 -4.94 13.38
C ASN A 86 -6.93 -6.11 12.70
N HIS A 87 -6.94 -7.32 13.29
CA HIS A 87 -7.56 -8.51 12.68
C HIS A 87 -9.06 -8.37 12.44
N ASP A 88 -9.76 -7.51 13.19
CA ASP A 88 -11.19 -7.29 13.00
C ASP A 88 -11.53 -6.61 11.66
N TRP A 89 -10.53 -6.01 11.00
CA TRP A 89 -10.67 -5.50 9.64
C TRP A 89 -10.71 -6.57 8.56
N ILE A 90 -10.39 -7.83 8.90
CA ILE A 90 -10.23 -8.91 7.93
C ILE A 90 -11.20 -10.04 8.23
N ASN A 91 -12.13 -10.27 7.32
CA ASN A 91 -13.02 -11.42 7.30
C ASN A 91 -13.32 -11.83 5.84
N SER A 92 -14.13 -12.87 5.64
CA SER A 92 -14.46 -13.38 4.32
C SER A 92 -15.20 -12.38 3.42
N GLU A 93 -15.82 -11.36 3.99
CA GLU A 93 -16.51 -10.30 3.24
C GLU A 93 -15.59 -9.11 2.98
N THR A 94 -14.86 -8.63 3.99
CA THR A 94 -14.08 -7.41 3.91
C THR A 94 -12.76 -7.58 3.16
N LEU A 95 -12.14 -8.77 3.21
CA LEU A 95 -10.88 -9.02 2.50
C LEU A 95 -11.01 -8.87 0.98
N PRO A 96 -11.99 -9.48 0.30
CA PRO A 96 -12.20 -9.23 -1.13
C PRO A 96 -12.47 -7.77 -1.45
N LYS A 97 -13.27 -7.07 -0.62
CA LYS A 97 -13.55 -5.65 -0.82
C LYS A 97 -12.32 -4.75 -0.72
N ARG A 98 -11.31 -5.15 0.07
CA ARG A 98 -10.02 -4.45 0.14
C ARG A 98 -9.23 -4.58 -1.17
N TRP A 99 -9.25 -5.76 -1.80
CA TRP A 99 -8.64 -5.97 -3.12
C TRP A 99 -9.39 -5.21 -4.22
N GLU A 100 -10.71 -5.34 -4.26
CA GLU A 100 -11.56 -4.60 -5.20
C GLU A 100 -11.38 -3.07 -5.11
N PHE A 101 -11.10 -2.57 -3.90
CA PHE A 101 -10.83 -1.15 -3.72
C PHE A 101 -9.54 -0.71 -4.39
N ALA A 102 -8.46 -1.49 -4.26
CA ALA A 102 -7.19 -1.18 -4.91
C ALA A 102 -7.36 -1.12 -6.43
N ASP A 103 -8.00 -2.12 -7.03
CA ASP A 103 -8.32 -2.16 -8.45
C ASP A 103 -9.19 -0.98 -8.87
N TYR A 104 -10.26 -0.71 -8.11
CA TYR A 104 -11.14 0.42 -8.36
C TYR A 104 -10.37 1.75 -8.42
N LEU A 105 -9.50 2.00 -7.46
CA LEU A 105 -8.74 3.24 -7.39
C LEU A 105 -7.77 3.36 -8.57
N LEU A 106 -7.01 2.31 -8.87
CA LEU A 106 -6.06 2.28 -9.97
C LEU A 106 -6.74 2.45 -11.33
N ILE A 107 -7.86 1.77 -11.56
CA ILE A 107 -8.64 1.90 -12.80
C ILE A 107 -9.16 3.34 -12.95
N ARG A 108 -9.66 3.96 -11.88
CA ARG A 108 -10.13 5.35 -11.92
C ARG A 108 -9.02 6.33 -12.28
N TYR A 109 -7.86 6.20 -11.68
CA TYR A 109 -6.71 7.03 -12.04
C TYR A 109 -6.27 6.80 -13.48
N TRP A 110 -6.19 5.55 -13.92
CA TRP A 110 -5.83 5.21 -15.30
C TRP A 110 -6.81 5.82 -16.31
N GLN A 111 -8.10 5.74 -16.07
CA GLN A 111 -9.13 6.31 -16.94
C GLN A 111 -9.04 7.84 -17.04
N LYS A 112 -8.67 8.50 -15.95
CA LYS A 112 -8.58 9.97 -15.91
C LYS A 112 -7.28 10.49 -16.52
N ASN A 113 -6.16 9.86 -16.27
CA ASN A 113 -4.88 10.32 -16.79
C ASN A 113 -3.83 9.20 -16.89
N LYS A 114 -3.79 8.54 -18.04
CA LYS A 114 -2.82 7.47 -18.33
C LYS A 114 -1.38 7.92 -18.21
N ASN A 115 -1.07 9.17 -18.57
CA ASN A 115 0.28 9.69 -18.55
C ASN A 115 0.83 9.80 -17.12
N GLN A 116 -0.01 10.04 -16.10
CA GLN A 116 0.45 10.07 -14.71
C GLN A 116 1.02 8.72 -14.26
N PHE A 117 0.41 7.60 -14.66
CA PHE A 117 0.95 6.27 -14.37
C PHE A 117 2.30 6.05 -15.04
N LYS A 118 2.40 6.39 -16.32
CA LYS A 118 3.66 6.27 -17.05
C LYS A 118 4.76 7.10 -16.39
N THR A 119 4.49 8.37 -16.10
CA THR A 119 5.42 9.25 -15.41
C THR A 119 5.80 8.70 -14.03
N PHE A 120 4.83 8.26 -13.25
CA PHE A 120 5.07 7.67 -11.93
C PHE A 120 6.02 6.47 -11.99
N ILE A 121 5.79 5.53 -12.91
CA ILE A 121 6.68 4.38 -13.09
C ILE A 121 8.07 4.83 -13.56
N GLN A 122 8.15 5.75 -14.50
CA GLN A 122 9.42 6.28 -15.00
C GLN A 122 10.22 7.03 -13.93
N ASP A 123 9.53 7.77 -13.06
CA ASP A 123 10.16 8.47 -11.93
C ASP A 123 10.65 7.50 -10.86
N LEU A 124 9.94 6.39 -10.68
CA LEU A 124 10.27 5.38 -9.67
C LEU A 124 11.46 4.51 -10.09
N VAL A 125 11.46 4.00 -11.32
CA VAL A 125 12.45 2.99 -11.78
C VAL A 125 13.47 3.55 -12.78
N GLY A 126 13.26 4.75 -13.31
CA GLY A 126 14.05 5.35 -14.37
C GLY A 126 13.49 5.06 -15.76
N THR A 127 13.76 5.97 -16.68
CA THR A 127 13.18 5.94 -18.04
C THR A 127 13.80 4.87 -18.94
N ASP A 128 14.99 4.42 -18.63
CA ASP A 128 15.79 3.51 -19.47
C ASP A 128 15.84 2.08 -18.90
N GLU A 129 15.10 1.82 -17.81
CA GLU A 129 15.04 0.48 -17.21
C GLU A 129 14.29 -0.47 -18.12
N ILE A 130 14.89 -1.62 -18.40
CA ILE A 130 14.36 -2.68 -19.25
C ILE A 130 14.23 -4.02 -18.52
N ASP A 131 14.83 -4.15 -17.35
CA ASP A 131 14.73 -5.36 -16.53
C ASP A 131 13.40 -5.39 -15.80
N LEU A 132 12.52 -6.27 -16.24
CA LEU A 132 11.19 -6.45 -15.64
C LEU A 132 11.25 -6.82 -14.16
N ARG A 133 12.23 -7.64 -13.77
CA ARG A 133 12.41 -8.02 -12.38
C ARG A 133 12.79 -6.83 -11.51
N ALA A 134 13.67 -5.97 -12.01
CA ALA A 134 14.04 -4.74 -11.32
C ALA A 134 12.84 -3.79 -11.17
N ILE A 135 12.04 -3.63 -12.23
CA ILE A 135 10.83 -2.80 -12.22
C ILE A 135 9.83 -3.32 -11.19
N VAL A 136 9.50 -4.61 -11.24
CA VAL A 136 8.53 -5.22 -10.31
C VAL A 136 9.04 -5.16 -8.86
N THR A 137 10.35 -5.36 -8.64
CA THR A 137 10.94 -5.25 -7.31
C THR A 137 10.83 -3.84 -6.75
N GLN A 138 11.13 -2.81 -7.54
CA GLN A 138 11.02 -1.42 -7.10
C GLN A 138 9.57 -1.01 -6.84
N LEU A 139 8.62 -1.45 -7.67
CA LEU A 139 7.20 -1.26 -7.43
C LEU A 139 6.74 -1.93 -6.13
N LYS A 140 7.16 -3.17 -5.92
CA LYS A 140 6.87 -3.91 -4.69
C LYS A 140 7.42 -3.17 -3.46
N ASP A 141 8.67 -2.75 -3.50
CA ASP A 141 9.32 -2.07 -2.37
C ASP A 141 8.70 -0.69 -2.09
N PHE A 142 8.16 -0.04 -3.11
CA PHE A 142 7.41 1.20 -2.95
C PHE A 142 6.02 0.98 -2.34
N MET A 143 5.28 -0.04 -2.81
CA MET A 143 3.89 -0.27 -2.40
C MET A 143 3.79 -0.99 -1.05
N PHE A 144 4.75 -1.84 -0.74
CA PHE A 144 4.78 -2.67 0.45
C PHE A 144 6.04 -2.41 1.26
N CYS A 145 6.00 -2.67 2.55
CA CYS A 145 7.24 -2.72 3.32
C CYS A 145 8.21 -3.74 2.70
N PRO A 146 9.52 -3.51 2.78
CA PRO A 146 10.49 -4.47 2.30
C PRO A 146 10.22 -5.85 2.90
N CYS A 147 9.80 -6.77 2.06
CA CYS A 147 9.54 -8.16 2.41
C CYS A 147 10.11 -9.06 1.31
N GLU A 148 10.59 -10.20 1.71
CA GLU A 148 10.94 -11.23 0.76
C GLU A 148 9.65 -11.81 0.17
N ILE A 149 9.60 -11.92 -1.15
CA ILE A 149 8.56 -12.62 -1.88
C ILE A 149 9.13 -13.90 -2.49
N LYS A 150 8.31 -14.91 -2.60
CA LYS A 150 8.70 -16.17 -3.20
C LYS A 150 8.90 -16.01 -4.71
N GLU A 151 9.72 -16.88 -5.29
CA GLU A 151 10.01 -16.84 -6.73
C GLU A 151 8.74 -17.02 -7.59
N GLU A 152 7.79 -17.84 -7.13
CA GLU A 152 6.50 -18.01 -7.78
C GLU A 152 5.70 -16.70 -7.81
N GLU A 153 5.64 -16.01 -6.68
CA GLU A 153 4.93 -14.71 -6.55
C GLU A 153 5.59 -13.62 -7.41
N MET A 154 6.93 -13.63 -7.51
CA MET A 154 7.67 -12.73 -8.40
C MET A 154 7.35 -13.01 -9.86
N THR A 155 7.31 -14.28 -10.25
CA THR A 155 6.97 -14.70 -11.61
C THR A 155 5.54 -14.29 -11.96
N ASP A 156 4.59 -14.48 -11.07
CA ASP A 156 3.19 -14.07 -11.27
C ASP A 156 3.06 -12.54 -11.39
N ALA A 157 3.80 -11.80 -10.58
CA ALA A 157 3.82 -10.34 -10.66
C ALA A 157 4.42 -9.84 -11.99
N ILE A 158 5.50 -10.45 -12.47
CA ILE A 158 6.09 -10.14 -13.78
C ILE A 158 5.11 -10.47 -14.91
N ASN A 159 4.49 -11.65 -14.88
CA ASN A 159 3.50 -12.05 -15.88
C ASN A 159 2.30 -11.09 -15.89
N THR A 160 1.84 -10.65 -14.73
CA THR A 160 0.78 -9.66 -14.61
C THR A 160 1.21 -8.31 -15.20
N PHE A 161 2.44 -7.89 -14.94
CA PHE A 161 2.99 -6.63 -15.48
C PHE A 161 3.14 -6.67 -17.00
N ILE A 162 3.60 -7.80 -17.58
CA ILE A 162 3.71 -8.01 -19.01
C ILE A 162 2.32 -7.97 -19.69
N GLY A 163 1.30 -8.54 -19.03
CA GLY A 163 -0.04 -8.62 -19.57
C GLY A 163 -0.10 -9.37 -20.91
N GLU A 164 -0.66 -8.71 -21.94
CA GLU A 164 -0.80 -9.28 -23.28
C GLU A 164 0.40 -8.99 -24.22
N VAL A 165 1.47 -8.35 -23.72
CA VAL A 165 2.65 -8.03 -24.55
C VAL A 165 3.39 -9.32 -24.86
N PRO A 166 3.66 -9.63 -26.17
CA PRO A 166 4.37 -10.84 -26.53
C PRO A 166 5.78 -10.91 -25.94
N GLU A 167 6.14 -12.06 -25.40
CA GLU A 167 7.44 -12.31 -24.75
C GLU A 167 8.63 -12.00 -25.70
N SER A 168 8.45 -12.19 -27.00
CA SER A 168 9.46 -11.86 -28.01
C SER A 168 9.92 -10.40 -28.03
N TYR A 169 9.10 -9.47 -27.53
CA TYR A 169 9.49 -8.05 -27.45
C TYR A 169 10.51 -7.81 -26.32
N PHE A 170 10.41 -8.58 -25.23
CA PHE A 170 11.34 -8.53 -24.11
C PHE A 170 12.65 -9.24 -24.46
N GLU A 171 12.58 -10.41 -25.07
CA GLU A 171 13.75 -11.18 -25.52
C GLU A 171 14.59 -10.43 -26.57
N ALA A 172 13.93 -9.72 -27.47
CA ALA A 172 14.61 -8.92 -28.49
C ALA A 172 15.23 -7.62 -27.95
N GLY A 173 15.01 -7.28 -26.66
CA GLY A 173 15.48 -6.02 -26.05
C GLY A 173 14.87 -4.76 -26.71
N THR A 174 13.76 -4.93 -27.42
CA THR A 174 13.07 -3.84 -28.13
C THR A 174 12.04 -3.14 -27.25
N TRP A 175 11.66 -3.77 -26.13
CA TRP A 175 10.76 -3.17 -25.17
C TRP A 175 11.50 -2.24 -24.21
N SER A 176 10.93 -1.08 -23.93
CA SER A 176 11.37 -0.20 -22.88
C SER A 176 10.18 0.60 -22.33
N LEU A 177 10.29 1.15 -21.14
CA LEU A 177 9.27 2.05 -20.57
C LEU A 177 9.00 3.28 -21.45
N LYS A 178 9.91 3.64 -22.35
CA LYS A 178 9.73 4.71 -23.35
C LYS A 178 8.90 4.29 -24.55
N SER A 179 8.93 3.03 -24.93
CA SER A 179 8.36 2.56 -26.20
C SER A 179 6.85 2.36 -26.18
N ASN A 180 6.22 2.37 -25.03
CA ASN A 180 4.77 2.27 -24.91
C ASN A 180 4.11 3.66 -24.92
N SER A 181 4.00 4.21 -26.10
CA SER A 181 3.12 5.36 -26.39
C SER A 181 1.80 4.91 -26.99
#